data_53c1d06cd55c34ff9b3bc4b5ec78e45d
#
_entry.id   53c1d06cd55c34ff9b3bc4b5ec78e45d
#
_cell.length_a   1.000
_cell.length_b   1.000
_cell.length_c   1.000
_cell.angle_alpha   90.00
_cell.angle_beta   90.00
_cell.angle_gamma   90.00
#
_symmetry.space_group_name_H-M   'P 1'
#
loop_
_entity.id
_entity.type
_entity.pdbx_description
1 polymer ?
#
loop_
_entity_poly.entity_id
_entity_poly.type
_entity_poly.pdbx_seq_one_letter_code
_entity_poly.pdbx_strand_id
1 'polypeptide(L)'
;VGNASQGWSTATVEVPVAADEDASRVLALLNETMDAVYADGKWDAVLLQRPDVAGVDKVTAGAMTIKIFAKCAPNQHWGVQRDILERSQKALRDADVRGPAFGTPPA
;
A
#
# COMPACT_ATOMS: atom_id res chain seq x y z
N VAL A 1 -17.16 -6.72 16.90
CA VAL A 1 -17.20 -6.57 18.04
C VAL A 1 -15.93 -6.75 18.86
N GLY A 2 -15.23 -7.88 18.72
CA GLY A 2 -14.01 -8.06 19.44
C GLY A 2 -12.93 -7.06 19.06
N ASN A 3 -13.04 -6.46 17.90
CA ASN A 3 -12.01 -5.54 17.42
C ASN A 3 -11.87 -4.30 18.27
N ALA A 4 -12.96 -3.89 18.92
CA ALA A 4 -12.91 -2.68 19.71
C ALA A 4 -11.95 -2.77 20.87
N SER A 5 -11.62 -3.98 21.30
CA SER A 5 -10.77 -4.18 22.47
C SER A 5 -9.29 -4.32 22.13
N GLN A 6 -8.93 -4.25 20.87
CA GLN A 6 -7.55 -4.51 20.47
C GLN A 6 -6.60 -3.35 20.69
N GLY A 7 -7.09 -2.16 20.86
CA GLY A 7 -6.22 -1.02 21.09
C GLY A 7 -5.54 -0.48 19.83
N TRP A 8 -5.91 -0.97 18.67
CA TRP A 8 -5.40 -0.42 17.40
C TRP A 8 -6.37 -0.72 16.28
N SER A 9 -6.19 -0.04 15.16
CA SER A 9 -6.88 -0.30 13.91
C SER A 9 -5.87 -0.68 12.84
N THR A 10 -6.28 -1.47 11.86
CA THR A 10 -5.40 -1.85 10.78
C THR A 10 -5.85 -1.19 9.49
N ALA A 11 -4.95 -0.42 8.88
CA ALA A 11 -5.15 0.10 7.54
C ALA A 11 -4.72 -0.97 6.56
N THR A 12 -5.55 -1.27 5.58
CA THR A 12 -5.24 -2.23 4.53
C THR A 12 -5.27 -1.50 3.20
N VAL A 13 -4.17 -1.59 2.46
CA VAL A 13 -4.05 -0.92 1.16
C VAL A 13 -3.75 -1.97 0.12
N GLU A 14 -4.50 -1.94 -0.98
CA GLU A 14 -4.27 -2.82 -2.12
C GLU A 14 -3.77 -1.97 -3.27
N VAL A 15 -2.60 -2.33 -3.79
CA VAL A 15 -1.95 -1.58 -4.85
C VAL A 15 -1.90 -2.48 -6.09
N PRO A 16 -2.71 -2.20 -7.11
CA PRO A 16 -2.69 -3.03 -8.32
C PRO A 16 -1.63 -2.54 -9.29
N VAL A 17 -0.92 -3.49 -9.88
CA VAL A 17 0.04 -3.21 -10.95
C VAL A 17 -0.17 -4.21 -12.08
N ALA A 18 0.46 -3.97 -13.23
CA ALA A 18 0.35 -4.91 -14.34
C ALA A 18 0.90 -6.28 -13.95
N ALA A 19 0.23 -7.33 -14.37
CA ALA A 19 0.60 -8.69 -13.96
C ALA A 19 1.97 -9.11 -14.48
N ASP A 20 2.46 -8.49 -15.54
CA ASP A 20 3.75 -8.83 -16.12
C ASP A 20 4.90 -7.95 -15.62
N GLU A 21 4.65 -7.11 -14.63
CA GLU A 21 5.73 -6.35 -13.99
C GLU A 21 6.53 -7.25 -13.06
N ASP A 22 7.77 -6.85 -12.80
CA ASP A 22 8.65 -7.61 -11.90
C ASP A 22 8.20 -7.39 -10.46
N ALA A 23 7.68 -8.44 -9.84
CA ALA A 23 7.18 -8.34 -8.46
C ALA A 23 8.28 -7.90 -7.50
N SER A 24 9.51 -8.39 -7.67
CA SER A 24 10.61 -8.02 -6.78
C SER A 24 10.89 -6.53 -6.84
N ARG A 25 10.88 -5.97 -8.04
CA ARG A 25 11.10 -4.53 -8.22
C ARG A 25 9.96 -3.72 -7.58
N VAL A 26 8.73 -4.14 -7.80
CA VAL A 26 7.57 -3.46 -7.23
C VAL A 26 7.61 -3.51 -5.72
N LEU A 27 7.91 -4.68 -5.14
CA LEU A 27 7.98 -4.82 -3.69
C LEU A 27 9.09 -3.95 -3.10
N ALA A 28 10.24 -3.88 -3.77
CA ALA A 28 11.34 -3.04 -3.30
C ALA A 28 10.93 -1.56 -3.30
N LEU A 29 10.26 -1.11 -4.35
CA LEU A 29 9.78 0.27 -4.44
C LEU A 29 8.77 0.58 -3.33
N LEU A 30 7.85 -0.34 -3.08
CA LEU A 30 6.84 -0.13 -2.05
C LEU A 30 7.46 -0.16 -0.65
N ASN A 31 8.45 -1.01 -0.43
CA ASN A 31 9.16 -1.01 0.85
C ASN A 31 9.88 0.30 1.09
N GLU A 32 10.55 0.84 0.08
CA GLU A 32 11.17 2.16 0.20
C GLU A 32 10.15 3.23 0.52
N THR A 33 8.99 3.14 -0.12
CA THR A 33 7.91 4.10 0.12
C THR A 33 7.42 4.01 1.55
N MET A 34 7.29 2.80 2.09
CA MET A 34 6.85 2.63 3.47
C MET A 34 7.89 3.15 4.45
N ASP A 35 9.18 2.97 4.15
CA ASP A 35 10.23 3.57 4.97
C ASP A 35 10.10 5.09 5.00
N ALA A 36 9.82 5.69 3.85
CA ALA A 36 9.65 7.14 3.77
C ALA A 36 8.41 7.61 4.53
N VAL A 37 7.31 6.88 4.43
CA VAL A 37 6.09 7.21 5.18
C VAL A 37 6.37 7.22 6.68
N TYR A 38 7.08 6.21 7.14
CA TYR A 38 7.36 6.09 8.57
C TYR A 38 8.36 7.14 9.04
N ALA A 39 9.38 7.42 8.23
CA ALA A 39 10.43 8.37 8.59
C ALA A 39 9.99 9.83 8.50
N ASP A 40 8.95 10.10 7.73
CA ASP A 40 8.45 11.44 7.48
C ASP A 40 7.95 12.13 8.75
N GLY A 41 7.46 11.37 9.70
CA GLY A 41 6.93 11.93 10.94
C GLY A 41 5.50 12.44 10.85
N LYS A 42 4.93 12.51 9.66
CA LYS A 42 3.58 12.99 9.47
C LYS A 42 2.56 12.20 10.30
N TRP A 43 2.78 10.91 10.42
CA TRP A 43 1.84 10.00 11.08
C TRP A 43 2.37 9.48 12.42
N ASP A 44 3.32 10.16 13.03
CA ASP A 44 3.94 9.71 14.29
C ASP A 44 2.90 9.45 15.38
N ALA A 45 1.83 10.25 15.42
CA ALA A 45 0.81 10.07 16.43
C ALA A 45 -0.19 8.97 16.08
N VAL A 46 -0.13 8.47 14.86
CA VAL A 46 -1.11 7.51 14.36
C VAL A 46 -0.50 6.14 14.10
N LEU A 47 0.65 6.09 13.43
CA LEU A 47 1.32 4.83 13.12
C LEU A 47 1.98 4.26 14.37
N LEU A 48 1.62 3.03 14.70
CA LEU A 48 2.19 2.34 15.86
C LEU A 48 3.48 1.62 15.50
N GLN A 49 3.70 1.37 14.22
CA GLN A 49 4.92 0.75 13.73
C GLN A 49 5.02 1.01 12.23
N ARG A 50 6.16 0.65 11.64
CA ARG A 50 6.37 0.81 10.21
C ARG A 50 5.33 -0.01 9.45
N PRO A 51 4.71 0.57 8.40
CA PRO A 51 3.77 -0.21 7.58
C PRO A 51 4.47 -1.40 6.94
N ASP A 52 3.76 -2.50 6.81
CA ASP A 52 4.30 -3.76 6.33
C ASP A 52 3.78 -4.05 4.92
N VAL A 53 4.71 -4.29 3.99
CA VAL A 53 4.35 -4.73 2.64
C VAL A 53 4.27 -6.25 2.70
N ALA A 54 3.04 -6.76 2.71
CA ALA A 54 2.81 -8.19 2.90
C ALA A 54 3.19 -9.02 1.67
N GLY A 55 3.23 -8.38 0.50
CA GLY A 55 3.60 -9.06 -0.71
C GLY A 55 2.47 -9.15 -1.71
N VAL A 56 2.65 -10.00 -2.71
CA VAL A 56 1.62 -10.21 -3.74
C VAL A 56 0.47 -10.98 -3.11
N ASP A 57 -0.70 -10.37 -3.08
CA ASP A 57 -1.88 -11.00 -2.50
C ASP A 57 -2.56 -11.92 -3.52
N LYS A 58 -2.68 -11.45 -4.76
CA LYS A 58 -3.29 -12.25 -5.81
C LYS A 58 -2.85 -11.76 -7.17
N VAL A 59 -2.92 -12.65 -8.14
CA VAL A 59 -2.63 -12.33 -9.53
C VAL A 59 -3.85 -12.75 -10.34
N THR A 60 -4.37 -11.82 -11.11
CA THR A 60 -5.47 -12.08 -12.03
C THR A 60 -5.03 -11.71 -13.44
N ALA A 61 -5.88 -11.95 -14.43
CA ALA A 61 -5.54 -11.58 -15.79
C ALA A 61 -5.32 -10.07 -15.86
N GLY A 62 -4.14 -9.65 -16.17
CA GLY A 62 -3.80 -8.24 -16.35
C GLY A 62 -3.45 -7.49 -15.10
N ALA A 63 -3.53 -8.09 -13.91
CA ALA A 63 -3.26 -7.36 -12.68
C ALA A 63 -2.61 -8.24 -11.62
N MET A 64 -1.70 -7.62 -10.88
CA MET A 64 -1.07 -8.21 -9.71
C MET A 64 -1.32 -7.25 -8.55
N THR A 65 -1.93 -7.73 -7.48
CA THR A 65 -2.30 -6.88 -6.34
C THR A 65 -1.33 -7.07 -5.20
N ILE A 66 -0.73 -5.98 -4.75
CA ILE A 66 0.19 -5.97 -3.61
C ILE A 66 -0.58 -5.47 -2.40
N LYS A 67 -0.45 -6.16 -1.29
CA LYS A 67 -1.17 -5.77 -0.07
C LYS A 67 -0.21 -5.16 0.94
N ILE A 68 -0.63 -4.07 1.56
CA ILE A 68 0.15 -3.35 2.57
C ILE A 68 -0.73 -3.19 3.80
N PHE A 69 -0.17 -3.47 4.97
CA PHE A 69 -0.87 -3.30 6.24
C PHE A 69 -0.17 -2.26 7.09
N ALA A 70 -0.95 -1.44 7.78
CA ALA A 70 -0.41 -0.46 8.70
C ALA A 70 -1.19 -0.54 10.00
N LYS A 71 -0.47 -0.69 11.11
CA LYS A 71 -1.07 -0.73 12.44
C LYS A 71 -1.16 0.69 12.96
N CYS A 72 -2.36 1.13 13.25
CA CYS A 72 -2.64 2.53 13.58
C CYS A 72 -3.34 2.66 14.92
N ALA A 73 -3.31 3.87 15.49
CA ALA A 73 -4.11 4.19 16.65
C ALA A 73 -5.58 3.95 16.33
N PRO A 74 -6.41 3.60 17.35
CA PRO A 74 -7.80 3.24 17.09
C PRO A 74 -8.55 4.31 16.32
N ASN A 75 -9.26 3.87 15.29
CA ASN A 75 -10.14 4.72 14.48
C ASN A 75 -9.42 5.82 13.72
N GLN A 76 -8.12 5.67 13.49
CA GLN A 76 -7.35 6.69 12.77
C GLN A 76 -6.66 6.14 11.54
N HIS A 77 -7.09 5.01 11.05
CA HIS A 77 -6.43 4.35 9.93
C HIS A 77 -6.79 4.95 8.56
N TRP A 78 -7.89 5.69 8.45
CA TRP A 78 -8.36 6.15 7.13
C TRP A 78 -7.39 7.11 6.46
N GLY A 79 -6.85 8.06 7.21
CA GLY A 79 -5.91 9.02 6.64
C GLY A 79 -4.62 8.36 6.22
N VAL A 80 -4.11 7.44 7.05
CA VAL A 80 -2.91 6.67 6.73
C VAL A 80 -3.13 5.83 5.48
N GLN A 81 -4.27 5.16 5.41
CA GLN A 81 -4.60 4.30 4.28
C GLN A 81 -4.59 5.09 2.97
N ARG A 82 -5.19 6.26 2.98
CA ARG A 82 -5.24 7.12 1.81
C ARG A 82 -3.87 7.62 1.41
N ASP A 83 -3.08 8.05 2.38
CA ASP A 83 -1.74 8.57 2.13
C ASP A 83 -0.81 7.50 1.58
N ILE A 84 -0.87 6.29 2.16
CA ILE A 84 -0.07 5.17 1.67
C ILE A 84 -0.42 4.85 0.21
N LEU A 85 -1.71 4.84 -0.11
CA LEU A 85 -2.13 4.56 -1.47
C LEU A 85 -1.60 5.61 -2.45
N GLU A 86 -1.72 6.88 -2.09
CA GLU A 86 -1.26 7.97 -2.95
C GLU A 86 0.24 7.94 -3.16
N ARG A 87 0.99 7.75 -2.08
CA ARG A 87 2.46 7.69 -2.18
C ARG A 87 2.92 6.48 -2.95
N SER A 88 2.24 5.35 -2.78
CA SER A 88 2.57 4.13 -3.51
C SER A 88 2.35 4.31 -5.00
N GLN A 89 1.22 4.90 -5.38
CA GLN A 89 0.94 5.14 -6.78
C GLN A 89 1.93 6.11 -7.41
N LYS A 90 2.31 7.15 -6.66
CA LYS A 90 3.29 8.10 -7.16
C LYS A 90 4.65 7.43 -7.36
N ALA A 91 5.09 6.64 -6.38
CA ALA A 91 6.38 5.95 -6.47
C ALA A 91 6.43 5.02 -7.67
N LEU A 92 5.35 4.28 -7.91
CA LEU A 92 5.30 3.36 -9.04
C LEU A 92 5.28 4.10 -10.36
N ARG A 93 4.54 5.20 -10.43
CA ARG A 93 4.48 6.03 -11.63
C ARG A 93 5.84 6.64 -11.96
N ASP A 94 6.52 7.16 -10.93
CA ASP A 94 7.84 7.76 -11.11
C ASP A 94 8.88 6.74 -11.58
N ALA A 95 8.65 5.47 -11.25
CA ALA A 95 9.55 4.38 -11.67
C ALA A 95 9.08 3.69 -12.94
N ASP A 96 8.07 4.22 -13.61
CA ASP A 96 7.51 3.67 -14.86
C ASP A 96 6.95 2.27 -14.71
N VAL A 97 6.43 1.95 -13.54
CA VAL A 97 5.71 0.69 -13.33
C VAL A 97 4.31 0.85 -13.88
N ARG A 98 3.92 -0.09 -14.73
CA ARG A 98 2.62 -0.01 -15.39
C ARG A 98 1.49 -0.44 -14.46
N GLY A 99 0.34 0.20 -14.62
CA GLY A 99 -0.86 -0.19 -13.91
C GLY A 99 -1.54 -1.40 -14.57
N PRO A 100 -2.64 -1.85 -13.97
CA PRO A 100 -3.37 -3.00 -14.52
C PRO A 100 -3.86 -2.72 -15.93
N ALA A 101 -3.86 -3.76 -16.75
CA ALA A 101 -4.28 -3.64 -18.14
C ALA A 101 -5.77 -3.87 -18.36
N PHE A 102 -6.44 -4.50 -17.42
CA PHE A 102 -7.84 -4.86 -17.61
C PHE A 102 -8.76 -3.65 -17.50
N GLY A 103 -9.83 -3.66 -18.28
CA GLY A 103 -10.84 -2.64 -18.13
C GLY A 103 -10.42 -1.25 -18.51
N THR A 104 -9.25 -1.08 -19.09
CA THR A 104 -8.76 0.23 -19.47
C THR A 104 -9.48 0.68 -20.73
N PRO A 105 -10.20 1.79 -20.68
CA PRO A 105 -10.84 2.28 -21.88
C PRO A 105 -9.81 2.77 -22.87
N PRO A 106 -10.08 2.64 -24.14
CA PRO A 106 -9.18 3.26 -25.12
C PRO A 106 -9.16 4.75 -24.93
N ALA A 107 -8.08 5.32 -25.18
CA ALA A 107 -7.89 6.75 -24.97
C ALA A 107 -8.88 7.57 -25.78
#